data_7dad1b6f3f8bc9a0039cad026418e6ec
#
_entry.id   7dad1b6f3f8bc9a0039cad026418e6ec
#
_cell.length_a   1.000
_cell.length_b   1.000
_cell.length_c   1.000
_cell.angle_alpha   90.00
_cell.angle_beta   90.00
_cell.angle_gamma   90.00
#
_symmetry.space_group_name_H-M   'P 1'
#
loop_
_entity.id
_entity.type
_entity.pdbx_description
1 polymer ?
#
loop_
_entity_poly.entity_id
_entity_poly.type
_entity_poly.pdbx_seq_one_letter_code
_entity_poly.pdbx_strand_id
1 'polypeptide(L)'
;RSQYELFKKHDSFWKGEFENLKKHCDQAGIAFMSTPFDVESAKFLNDMMDVFKISSSDLTNRPFIEFMCDFKKPIIMSTGAASLAEIAEAVSWIEAKGNPLALLHCVLNYPTMDENAALGMIPALVRHFPQHVIGYSDHTLPNDMKVLEVATLLGAQILEKHFSHDKTLPGNDHYHAMDYKDLQLFRQNFERTLSMIGEMRIEALASEEPARQNARRSLVANRNIPAGKIIDKDDLTWKRPAGGISPRHYYEVLGMAARADIEEDTVLQWAHLE
;
A
#
# COMPACT_ATOMS: atom_id res chain seq x y z
N ARG A 1 -6.66 -11.40 37.90
CA ARG A 1 -7.24 -12.63 37.28
C ARG A 1 -6.28 -13.12 36.24
N SER A 2 -6.05 -14.45 36.16
CA SER A 2 -5.14 -15.00 35.15
C SER A 2 -5.79 -14.91 33.77
N GLN A 3 -5.00 -14.72 32.71
CA GLN A 3 -5.49 -14.79 31.33
C GLN A 3 -6.17 -16.12 31.01
N TYR A 4 -5.67 -17.21 31.60
CA TYR A 4 -6.26 -18.54 31.51
C TYR A 4 -7.72 -18.58 31.97
N GLU A 5 -8.05 -17.98 33.12
CA GLU A 5 -9.44 -17.92 33.60
C GLU A 5 -10.35 -17.07 32.71
N LEU A 6 -9.80 -16.01 32.11
CA LEU A 6 -10.52 -15.16 31.15
C LEU A 6 -10.87 -15.95 29.88
N PHE A 7 -9.89 -16.61 29.29
CA PHE A 7 -10.10 -17.40 28.06
C PHE A 7 -11.04 -18.58 28.32
N LYS A 8 -10.85 -19.32 29.41
CA LYS A 8 -11.72 -20.42 29.78
C LYS A 8 -13.19 -20.01 29.96
N LYS A 9 -13.46 -18.80 30.42
CA LYS A 9 -14.82 -18.26 30.52
C LYS A 9 -15.50 -18.09 29.16
N HIS A 10 -14.74 -17.81 28.13
CA HIS A 10 -15.22 -17.55 26.77
C HIS A 10 -14.97 -18.71 25.80
N ASP A 11 -14.42 -19.83 26.28
CA ASP A 11 -14.19 -21.06 25.53
C ASP A 11 -15.49 -21.85 25.34
N SER A 12 -16.40 -21.25 24.57
CA SER A 12 -17.71 -21.82 24.25
C SER A 12 -17.79 -22.36 22.82
N PHE A 13 -16.77 -22.10 21.99
CA PHE A 13 -16.69 -22.58 20.62
C PHE A 13 -15.77 -23.78 20.51
N TRP A 14 -16.21 -24.82 19.82
CA TRP A 14 -15.41 -25.97 19.50
C TRP A 14 -15.59 -26.39 18.04
N LYS A 15 -15.16 -27.57 17.67
CA LYS A 15 -15.07 -28.02 16.26
C LYS A 15 -16.33 -27.75 15.44
N GLY A 16 -17.53 -28.06 15.99
CA GLY A 16 -18.79 -27.86 15.28
C GLY A 16 -19.11 -26.41 14.97
N GLU A 17 -18.80 -25.50 15.90
CA GLU A 17 -18.99 -24.07 15.69
C GLU A 17 -18.00 -23.52 14.64
N PHE A 18 -16.75 -23.93 14.66
CA PHE A 18 -15.76 -23.58 13.62
C PHE A 18 -16.13 -24.10 12.25
N GLU A 19 -16.62 -25.33 12.14
CA GLU A 19 -17.13 -25.90 10.89
C GLU A 19 -18.32 -25.09 10.34
N ASN A 20 -19.24 -24.66 11.20
CA ASN A 20 -20.35 -23.82 10.83
C ASN A 20 -19.88 -22.42 10.37
N LEU A 21 -18.91 -21.81 11.06
CA LEU A 21 -18.32 -20.53 10.67
C LEU A 21 -17.62 -20.66 9.30
N LYS A 22 -16.83 -21.72 9.06
CA LYS A 22 -16.20 -21.99 7.77
C LYS A 22 -17.25 -22.06 6.66
N LYS A 23 -18.31 -22.86 6.87
CA LYS A 23 -19.40 -23.01 5.91
C LYS A 23 -20.10 -21.67 5.62
N HIS A 24 -20.27 -20.84 6.65
CA HIS A 24 -20.85 -19.52 6.48
C HIS A 24 -19.93 -18.57 5.69
N CYS A 25 -18.63 -18.60 5.96
CA CYS A 25 -17.64 -17.84 5.17
C CYS A 25 -17.68 -18.25 3.68
N ASP A 26 -17.75 -19.56 3.39
CA ASP A 26 -17.85 -20.05 2.01
C ASP A 26 -19.12 -19.55 1.30
N GLN A 27 -20.26 -19.53 2.01
CA GLN A 27 -21.52 -18.98 1.48
C GLN A 27 -21.44 -17.47 1.25
N ALA A 28 -20.70 -16.76 2.09
CA ALA A 28 -20.47 -15.32 1.96
C ALA A 28 -19.38 -14.95 0.93
N GLY A 29 -18.65 -15.94 0.39
CA GLY A 29 -17.57 -15.72 -0.57
C GLY A 29 -16.32 -15.08 0.05
N ILE A 30 -16.05 -15.32 1.34
CA ILE A 30 -14.86 -14.87 2.05
C ILE A 30 -14.06 -16.05 2.59
N ALA A 31 -12.72 -15.90 2.68
CA ALA A 31 -11.87 -16.92 3.28
C ALA A 31 -12.10 -17.00 4.79
N PHE A 32 -12.21 -18.21 5.31
CA PHE A 32 -12.21 -18.47 6.74
C PHE A 32 -10.76 -18.53 7.24
N MET A 33 -10.48 -17.83 8.34
CA MET A 33 -9.19 -17.88 9.03
C MET A 33 -9.40 -17.91 10.54
N SER A 34 -8.53 -18.60 11.24
CA SER A 34 -8.45 -18.62 12.71
C SER A 34 -6.99 -18.74 13.14
N THR A 35 -6.67 -18.24 14.32
CA THR A 35 -5.33 -18.34 14.91
C THR A 35 -5.30 -19.54 15.88
N PRO A 36 -4.61 -20.64 15.58
CA PRO A 36 -4.41 -21.72 16.54
C PRO A 36 -3.42 -21.29 17.62
N PHE A 37 -3.63 -21.72 18.85
CA PHE A 37 -2.74 -21.51 19.99
C PHE A 37 -2.16 -22.81 20.56
N ASP A 38 -2.49 -23.95 19.96
CA ASP A 38 -2.00 -25.27 20.34
C ASP A 38 -1.98 -26.24 19.15
N VAL A 39 -1.32 -27.36 19.34
CA VAL A 39 -1.13 -28.40 18.31
C VAL A 39 -2.45 -29.06 17.88
N GLU A 40 -3.40 -29.26 18.79
CA GLU A 40 -4.68 -29.89 18.46
C GLU A 40 -5.52 -28.97 17.61
N SER A 41 -5.63 -27.70 17.98
CA SER A 41 -6.31 -26.66 17.21
C SER A 41 -5.68 -26.47 15.82
N ALA A 42 -4.35 -26.43 15.73
CA ALA A 42 -3.65 -26.29 14.45
C ALA A 42 -3.94 -27.47 13.51
N LYS A 43 -3.96 -28.71 14.02
CA LYS A 43 -4.34 -29.90 13.24
C LYS A 43 -5.77 -29.84 12.73
N PHE A 44 -6.70 -29.45 13.59
CA PHE A 44 -8.11 -29.33 13.26
C PHE A 44 -8.35 -28.25 12.20
N LEU A 45 -7.74 -27.07 12.38
CA LEU A 45 -7.90 -25.93 11.48
C LEU A 45 -7.20 -26.13 10.12
N ASN A 46 -6.23 -27.03 10.05
CA ASN A 46 -5.48 -27.26 8.82
C ASN A 46 -6.39 -27.57 7.61
N ASP A 47 -7.42 -28.39 7.79
CA ASP A 47 -8.31 -28.77 6.69
C ASP A 47 -9.34 -27.67 6.33
N MET A 48 -9.39 -26.60 7.11
CA MET A 48 -10.38 -25.52 6.98
C MET A 48 -9.80 -24.23 6.43
N MET A 49 -8.47 -24.05 6.47
CA MET A 49 -7.78 -22.82 6.14
C MET A 49 -6.67 -23.04 5.11
N ASP A 50 -6.49 -22.10 4.22
CA ASP A 50 -5.40 -22.10 3.24
C ASP A 50 -4.14 -21.38 3.73
N VAL A 51 -4.25 -20.60 4.79
CA VAL A 51 -3.18 -19.77 5.38
C VAL A 51 -3.25 -19.88 6.90
N PHE A 52 -2.10 -20.03 7.55
CA PHE A 52 -2.01 -19.97 9.00
C PHE A 52 -1.68 -18.59 9.52
N LYS A 53 -2.32 -18.21 10.64
CA LYS A 53 -1.96 -17.01 11.40
C LYS A 53 -1.17 -17.40 12.65
N ILE A 54 -0.04 -16.73 12.85
CA ILE A 54 0.74 -16.79 14.09
C ILE A 54 0.56 -15.48 14.85
N SER A 55 0.05 -15.58 16.08
CA SER A 55 -0.09 -14.43 16.97
C SER A 55 1.28 -13.88 17.39
N SER A 56 1.34 -12.60 17.73
CA SER A 56 2.54 -11.98 18.31
C SER A 56 3.02 -12.70 19.57
N SER A 57 2.11 -13.28 20.38
CA SER A 57 2.45 -14.03 21.57
C SER A 57 3.25 -15.31 21.32
N ASP A 58 3.15 -15.86 20.10
CA ASP A 58 3.83 -17.08 19.70
C ASP A 58 5.07 -16.84 18.83
N LEU A 59 5.44 -15.59 18.57
CA LEU A 59 6.57 -15.24 17.70
C LEU A 59 7.89 -15.93 18.15
N THR A 60 8.09 -16.13 19.45
CA THR A 60 9.27 -16.81 20.00
C THR A 60 9.04 -18.29 20.27
N ASN A 61 7.84 -18.81 19.98
CA ASN A 61 7.47 -20.21 20.22
C ASN A 61 7.94 -21.11 19.05
N ARG A 62 9.27 -21.26 18.90
CA ARG A 62 9.89 -22.00 17.83
C ARG A 62 9.27 -23.39 17.58
N PRO A 63 9.07 -24.26 18.59
CA PRO A 63 8.51 -25.59 18.35
C PRO A 63 7.12 -25.55 17.70
N PHE A 64 6.28 -24.60 18.08
CA PHE A 64 4.95 -24.44 17.53
C PHE A 64 4.99 -23.84 16.10
N ILE A 65 5.86 -22.87 15.86
CA ILE A 65 6.09 -22.31 14.52
C ILE A 65 6.54 -23.38 13.55
N GLU A 66 7.57 -24.18 13.92
CA GLU A 66 8.09 -25.26 13.08
C GLU A 66 7.02 -26.33 12.82
N PHE A 67 6.19 -26.63 13.83
CA PHE A 67 5.07 -27.57 13.68
C PHE A 67 4.04 -27.03 12.65
N MET A 68 3.66 -25.75 12.71
CA MET A 68 2.74 -25.17 11.72
C MET A 68 3.34 -25.12 10.31
N CYS A 69 4.65 -24.90 10.20
CA CYS A 69 5.35 -24.93 8.93
C CYS A 69 5.27 -26.29 8.22
N ASP A 70 5.16 -27.39 8.97
CA ASP A 70 5.07 -28.74 8.42
C ASP A 70 3.78 -28.99 7.62
N PHE A 71 2.73 -28.19 7.80
CA PHE A 71 1.54 -28.19 6.95
C PHE A 71 1.77 -27.61 5.55
N LYS A 72 2.92 -26.99 5.29
CA LYS A 72 3.32 -26.44 3.98
C LYS A 72 2.39 -25.37 3.42
N LYS A 73 1.69 -24.66 4.28
CA LYS A 73 0.82 -23.52 3.93
C LYS A 73 1.54 -22.18 4.15
N PRO A 74 1.09 -21.09 3.47
CA PRO A 74 1.54 -19.76 3.79
C PRO A 74 1.26 -19.38 5.25
N ILE A 75 2.11 -18.53 5.80
CA ILE A 75 2.02 -18.05 7.18
C ILE A 75 1.93 -16.53 7.20
N ILE A 76 1.01 -16.02 8.01
CA ILE A 76 0.94 -14.61 8.39
C ILE A 76 1.35 -14.52 9.85
N MET A 77 2.43 -13.80 10.16
CA MET A 77 2.96 -13.66 11.53
C MET A 77 2.91 -12.22 11.99
N SER A 78 2.27 -11.96 13.15
CA SER A 78 2.28 -10.65 13.80
C SER A 78 3.52 -10.46 14.65
N THR A 79 4.07 -9.23 14.69
CA THR A 79 5.37 -8.91 15.28
C THR A 79 5.28 -8.02 16.54
N GLY A 80 4.11 -7.98 17.18
CA GLY A 80 3.89 -7.16 18.38
C GLY A 80 4.81 -7.55 19.54
N ALA A 81 5.28 -6.55 20.27
CA ALA A 81 6.18 -6.68 21.42
C ALA A 81 7.52 -7.41 21.13
N ALA A 82 7.92 -7.53 19.85
CA ALA A 82 9.15 -8.20 19.46
C ALA A 82 10.22 -7.20 19.02
N SER A 83 11.47 -7.51 19.31
CA SER A 83 12.65 -6.85 18.76
C SER A 83 12.92 -7.32 17.34
N LEU A 84 13.68 -6.52 16.57
CA LEU A 84 14.10 -6.90 15.21
C LEU A 84 14.86 -8.24 15.20
N ALA A 85 15.65 -8.51 16.25
CA ALA A 85 16.41 -9.76 16.37
C ALA A 85 15.48 -10.97 16.52
N GLU A 86 14.46 -10.88 17.37
CA GLU A 86 13.47 -11.94 17.56
C GLU A 86 12.63 -12.18 16.29
N ILE A 87 12.26 -11.10 15.58
CA ILE A 87 11.56 -11.21 14.30
C ILE A 87 12.44 -11.92 13.26
N ALA A 88 13.71 -11.52 13.14
CA ALA A 88 14.65 -12.14 12.19
C ALA A 88 14.89 -13.63 12.51
N GLU A 89 14.96 -13.98 13.79
CA GLU A 89 15.09 -15.37 14.22
C GLU A 89 13.86 -16.19 13.83
N ALA A 90 12.64 -15.71 14.11
CA ALA A 90 11.40 -16.38 13.73
C ALA A 90 11.25 -16.51 12.20
N VAL A 91 11.60 -15.47 11.46
CA VAL A 91 11.64 -15.50 9.99
C VAL A 91 12.56 -16.61 9.50
N SER A 92 13.77 -16.75 10.08
CA SER A 92 14.73 -17.76 9.67
C SER A 92 14.21 -19.19 9.85
N TRP A 93 13.42 -19.47 10.90
CA TRP A 93 12.82 -20.78 11.12
C TRP A 93 11.78 -21.13 10.04
N ILE A 94 10.96 -20.13 9.67
CA ILE A 94 9.90 -20.31 8.65
C ILE A 94 10.52 -20.45 7.25
N GLU A 95 11.52 -19.61 6.92
CA GLU A 95 12.26 -19.69 5.65
C GLU A 95 12.98 -21.05 5.48
N ALA A 96 13.59 -21.55 6.55
CA ALA A 96 14.24 -22.87 6.55
C ALA A 96 13.27 -24.02 6.21
N LYS A 97 11.98 -23.84 6.48
CA LYS A 97 10.91 -24.79 6.12
C LYS A 97 10.31 -24.55 4.73
N GLY A 98 10.64 -23.42 4.09
CA GLY A 98 10.20 -23.07 2.74
C GLY A 98 8.75 -22.57 2.63
N ASN A 99 8.14 -22.12 3.73
CA ASN A 99 6.78 -21.61 3.71
C ASN A 99 6.77 -20.13 3.24
N PRO A 100 5.83 -19.72 2.39
CA PRO A 100 5.58 -18.29 2.12
C PRO A 100 5.22 -17.57 3.41
N LEU A 101 5.76 -16.37 3.62
CA LEU A 101 5.58 -15.60 4.85
C LEU A 101 5.14 -14.18 4.59
N ALA A 102 4.16 -13.70 5.37
CA ALA A 102 3.83 -12.30 5.53
C ALA A 102 4.06 -11.87 6.98
N LEU A 103 4.57 -10.64 7.18
CA LEU A 103 4.81 -10.06 8.50
C LEU A 103 3.84 -8.90 8.74
N LEU A 104 3.13 -8.91 9.87
CA LEU A 104 2.27 -7.80 10.24
C LEU A 104 2.93 -6.99 11.36
N HIS A 105 3.21 -5.70 11.10
CA HIS A 105 3.47 -4.78 12.21
C HIS A 105 2.28 -4.79 13.16
N CYS A 106 2.55 -4.83 14.43
CA CYS A 106 1.52 -4.90 15.47
C CYS A 106 2.03 -4.27 16.78
N VAL A 107 1.14 -3.66 17.53
CA VAL A 107 1.39 -3.20 18.89
C VAL A 107 0.42 -3.90 19.84
N LEU A 108 0.96 -4.57 20.87
CA LEU A 108 0.17 -5.34 21.83
C LEU A 108 -0.41 -4.48 22.96
N ASN A 109 -1.06 -3.38 22.60
CA ASN A 109 -1.84 -2.54 23.49
C ASN A 109 -3.32 -2.59 23.05
N TYR A 110 -4.23 -2.77 23.98
CA TYR A 110 -5.67 -2.96 23.71
C TYR A 110 -6.51 -1.96 24.55
N PRO A 111 -6.88 -0.77 23.98
CA PRO A 111 -6.54 -0.28 22.67
C PRO A 111 -5.09 0.26 22.59
N THR A 112 -4.58 0.37 21.38
CA THR A 112 -3.38 1.15 21.07
C THR A 112 -3.78 2.60 20.91
N MET A 113 -3.11 3.53 21.60
CA MET A 113 -3.26 4.97 21.35
C MET A 113 -2.56 5.36 20.06
N ASP A 114 -3.07 6.37 19.33
CA ASP A 114 -2.56 6.77 18.02
C ASP A 114 -1.05 7.09 18.05
N GLU A 115 -0.56 7.75 19.09
CA GLU A 115 0.86 8.06 19.28
C GLU A 115 1.73 6.80 19.47
N ASN A 116 1.13 5.67 19.84
CA ASN A 116 1.81 4.40 20.03
C ASN A 116 1.61 3.43 18.85
N ALA A 117 0.82 3.79 17.84
CA ALA A 117 0.60 2.93 16.65
C ALA A 117 1.91 2.65 15.88
N ALA A 118 2.91 3.54 16.01
CA ALA A 118 4.27 3.37 15.52
C ALA A 118 4.34 2.91 14.05
N LEU A 119 3.46 3.43 13.19
CA LEU A 119 3.33 3.01 11.79
C LEU A 119 4.63 3.13 10.97
N GLY A 120 5.59 3.93 11.43
CA GLY A 120 6.94 3.99 10.85
C GLY A 120 7.70 2.65 10.89
N MET A 121 7.25 1.67 11.70
CA MET A 121 7.80 0.33 11.69
C MET A 121 7.43 -0.47 10.43
N ILE A 122 6.33 -0.12 9.73
CA ILE A 122 5.93 -0.77 8.48
C ILE A 122 7.01 -0.61 7.41
N PRO A 123 7.43 0.62 7.00
CA PRO A 123 8.51 0.77 6.04
C PRO A 123 9.87 0.27 6.56
N ALA A 124 10.06 0.19 7.88
CA ALA A 124 11.25 -0.45 8.43
C ALA A 124 11.23 -1.97 8.16
N LEU A 125 10.10 -2.65 8.39
CA LEU A 125 9.94 -4.08 8.05
C LEU A 125 10.11 -4.32 6.54
N VAL A 126 9.53 -3.47 5.67
CA VAL A 126 9.74 -3.56 4.20
C VAL A 126 11.21 -3.52 3.84
N ARG A 127 12.02 -2.68 4.50
CA ARG A 127 13.47 -2.58 4.24
C ARG A 127 14.27 -3.77 4.77
N HIS A 128 13.88 -4.30 5.93
CA HIS A 128 14.59 -5.41 6.54
C HIS A 128 14.21 -6.77 5.93
N PHE A 129 12.99 -6.90 5.44
CA PHE A 129 12.44 -8.15 4.89
C PHE A 129 11.80 -7.92 3.50
N PRO A 130 12.59 -7.45 2.50
CA PRO A 130 12.06 -7.05 1.19
C PRO A 130 11.49 -8.21 0.37
N GLN A 131 11.77 -9.46 0.75
CA GLN A 131 11.26 -10.68 0.12
C GLN A 131 9.88 -11.11 0.65
N HIS A 132 9.40 -10.48 1.75
CA HIS A 132 8.13 -10.84 2.38
C HIS A 132 7.06 -9.76 2.18
N VAL A 133 5.81 -10.18 2.16
CA VAL A 133 4.67 -9.27 2.23
C VAL A 133 4.61 -8.66 3.62
N ILE A 134 4.49 -7.34 3.69
CA ILE A 134 4.34 -6.62 4.97
C ILE A 134 2.90 -6.12 5.11
N GLY A 135 2.37 -6.21 6.31
CA GLY A 135 1.04 -5.75 6.66
C GLY A 135 0.99 -5.06 8.02
N TYR A 136 -0.20 -4.83 8.50
CA TYR A 136 -0.48 -4.19 9.78
C TYR A 136 -1.64 -4.87 10.50
N SER A 137 -1.44 -5.24 11.77
CA SER A 137 -2.45 -5.74 12.69
C SER A 137 -2.77 -4.63 13.70
N ASP A 138 -3.96 -4.05 13.56
CA ASP A 138 -4.37 -2.82 14.23
C ASP A 138 -5.22 -3.06 15.47
N HIS A 139 -4.83 -2.41 16.57
CA HIS A 139 -5.57 -2.37 17.84
C HIS A 139 -5.95 -0.94 18.27
N THR A 140 -5.85 0.05 17.36
CA THR A 140 -6.31 1.41 17.67
C THR A 140 -7.84 1.49 17.73
N LEU A 141 -8.36 2.55 18.35
CA LEU A 141 -9.80 2.83 18.26
C LEU A 141 -10.19 3.06 16.78
N PRO A 142 -11.40 2.66 16.35
CA PRO A 142 -11.82 2.82 14.97
C PRO A 142 -11.79 4.29 14.50
N ASN A 143 -12.30 5.20 15.31
CA ASN A 143 -12.39 6.64 15.00
C ASN A 143 -12.88 6.88 13.56
N ASP A 144 -12.05 7.48 12.71
CA ASP A 144 -12.27 7.69 11.28
C ASP A 144 -11.57 6.62 10.40
N MET A 145 -11.04 5.56 11.00
CA MET A 145 -10.30 4.47 10.33
C MET A 145 -9.01 4.93 9.62
N LYS A 146 -8.51 6.13 9.92
CA LYS A 146 -7.37 6.77 9.23
C LYS A 146 -6.08 5.98 9.39
N VAL A 147 -5.90 5.33 10.52
CA VAL A 147 -4.69 4.55 10.81
C VAL A 147 -4.46 3.45 9.75
N LEU A 148 -5.51 2.78 9.29
CA LEU A 148 -5.41 1.75 8.24
C LEU A 148 -5.04 2.33 6.87
N GLU A 149 -5.56 3.51 6.52
CA GLU A 149 -5.18 4.21 5.28
C GLU A 149 -3.70 4.59 5.33
N VAL A 150 -3.24 5.19 6.42
CA VAL A 150 -1.84 5.57 6.61
C VAL A 150 -0.93 4.34 6.58
N ALA A 151 -1.32 3.24 7.24
CA ALA A 151 -0.57 1.98 7.19
C ALA A 151 -0.37 1.49 5.74
N THR A 152 -1.42 1.56 4.92
CA THR A 152 -1.33 1.18 3.50
C THR A 152 -0.39 2.10 2.71
N LEU A 153 -0.48 3.42 2.92
CA LEU A 153 0.42 4.38 2.28
C LEU A 153 1.89 4.17 2.65
N LEU A 154 2.14 3.60 3.84
CA LEU A 154 3.46 3.23 4.32
C LEU A 154 3.94 1.85 3.85
N GLY A 155 3.13 1.12 3.08
CA GLY A 155 3.50 -0.14 2.45
C GLY A 155 2.83 -1.39 3.00
N ALA A 156 1.85 -1.26 3.91
CA ALA A 156 1.07 -2.41 4.35
C ALA A 156 0.16 -2.93 3.22
N GLN A 157 0.29 -4.21 2.90
CA GLN A 157 -0.50 -4.92 1.88
C GLN A 157 -1.59 -5.81 2.49
N ILE A 158 -1.48 -6.11 3.78
CA ILE A 158 -2.45 -6.86 4.57
C ILE A 158 -2.86 -6.00 5.75
N LEU A 159 -4.15 -5.86 5.98
CA LEU A 159 -4.71 -5.15 7.12
C LEU A 159 -5.55 -6.11 7.96
N GLU A 160 -5.27 -6.17 9.25
CA GLU A 160 -6.00 -6.96 10.24
C GLU A 160 -6.56 -6.01 11.31
N LYS A 161 -7.83 -6.17 11.68
CA LYS A 161 -8.45 -5.38 12.73
C LYS A 161 -9.57 -6.16 13.42
N HIS A 162 -9.71 -5.97 14.73
CA HIS A 162 -10.85 -6.48 15.47
C HIS A 162 -12.17 -5.98 14.88
N PHE A 163 -13.15 -6.87 14.79
CA PHE A 163 -14.49 -6.57 14.30
C PHE A 163 -15.55 -6.99 15.30
N SER A 164 -16.56 -6.16 15.52
CA SER A 164 -17.72 -6.47 16.36
C SER A 164 -19.00 -6.05 15.65
N HIS A 165 -20.05 -6.82 15.83
CA HIS A 165 -21.39 -6.42 15.36
C HIS A 165 -22.00 -5.34 16.25
N ASP A 166 -21.53 -5.20 17.51
CA ASP A 166 -21.97 -4.19 18.46
C ASP A 166 -20.84 -3.81 19.41
N LYS A 167 -20.36 -2.58 19.33
CA LYS A 167 -19.27 -2.04 20.17
C LYS A 167 -19.68 -1.80 21.62
N THR A 168 -20.97 -1.86 21.94
CA THR A 168 -21.51 -1.65 23.31
C THR A 168 -21.58 -2.92 24.13
N LEU A 169 -21.30 -4.07 23.54
CA LEU A 169 -21.29 -5.35 24.22
C LEU A 169 -20.25 -5.38 25.35
N PRO A 170 -20.55 -6.07 26.45
CA PRO A 170 -19.59 -6.21 27.55
C PRO A 170 -18.44 -7.12 27.13
N GLY A 171 -17.22 -6.68 27.39
CA GLY A 171 -16.00 -7.42 27.08
C GLY A 171 -14.83 -6.47 26.79
N ASN A 172 -13.64 -7.03 26.66
CA ASN A 172 -12.46 -6.19 26.47
C ASN A 172 -12.27 -5.72 25.04
N ASP A 173 -12.78 -6.46 24.04
CA ASP A 173 -12.43 -6.26 22.62
C ASP A 173 -13.51 -5.55 21.83
N HIS A 174 -14.76 -5.47 22.31
CA HIS A 174 -15.85 -4.87 21.54
C HIS A 174 -15.71 -3.37 21.35
N TYR A 175 -15.32 -2.62 22.37
CA TYR A 175 -15.32 -1.15 22.34
C TYR A 175 -14.22 -0.55 21.43
N HIS A 176 -13.13 -1.29 21.18
CA HIS A 176 -12.06 -0.85 20.26
C HIS A 176 -12.09 -1.58 18.91
N ALA A 177 -13.00 -2.54 18.72
CA ALA A 177 -13.23 -3.17 17.43
C ALA A 177 -13.90 -2.20 16.44
N MET A 178 -13.68 -2.39 15.15
CA MET A 178 -14.52 -1.76 14.13
C MET A 178 -15.88 -2.46 14.08
N ASP A 179 -16.91 -1.72 13.67
CA ASP A 179 -18.20 -2.29 13.30
C ASP A 179 -18.46 -2.18 11.78
N TYR A 180 -19.64 -2.55 11.35
CA TYR A 180 -20.02 -2.49 9.94
C TYR A 180 -19.94 -1.06 9.36
N LYS A 181 -20.27 -0.04 10.14
CA LYS A 181 -20.23 1.36 9.68
C LYS A 181 -18.79 1.84 9.52
N ASP A 182 -17.92 1.48 10.47
CA ASP A 182 -16.50 1.78 10.39
C ASP A 182 -15.87 1.12 9.15
N LEU A 183 -16.20 -0.15 8.89
CA LEU A 183 -15.72 -0.87 7.73
C LEU A 183 -16.22 -0.25 6.41
N GLN A 184 -17.47 0.18 6.37
CA GLN A 184 -18.02 0.86 5.20
C GLN A 184 -17.34 2.21 4.95
N LEU A 185 -17.13 3.01 6.00
CA LEU A 185 -16.39 4.27 5.93
C LEU A 185 -14.95 4.04 5.43
N PHE A 186 -14.27 3.06 6.02
CA PHE A 186 -12.92 2.69 5.60
C PHE A 186 -12.87 2.34 4.12
N ARG A 187 -13.76 1.48 3.63
CA ARG A 187 -13.78 1.08 2.22
C ARG A 187 -13.96 2.26 1.29
N GLN A 188 -14.89 3.17 1.58
CA GLN A 188 -15.12 4.37 0.77
C GLN A 188 -13.89 5.28 0.72
N ASN A 189 -13.27 5.55 1.87
CA ASN A 189 -12.08 6.36 1.97
C ASN A 189 -10.89 5.69 1.29
N PHE A 190 -10.74 4.40 1.48
CA PHE A 190 -9.65 3.60 0.93
C PHE A 190 -9.68 3.54 -0.61
N GLU A 191 -10.85 3.28 -1.21
CA GLU A 191 -11.02 3.32 -2.67
C GLU A 191 -10.66 4.69 -3.25
N ARG A 192 -11.07 5.77 -2.58
CA ARG A 192 -10.69 7.13 -2.95
C ARG A 192 -9.18 7.35 -2.82
N THR A 193 -8.57 6.90 -1.74
CA THR A 193 -7.12 7.00 -1.50
C THR A 193 -6.34 6.26 -2.59
N LEU A 194 -6.72 5.03 -2.94
CA LEU A 194 -6.11 4.28 -4.03
C LEU A 194 -6.23 5.00 -5.38
N SER A 195 -7.39 5.60 -5.67
CA SER A 195 -7.57 6.35 -6.92
C SER A 195 -6.68 7.59 -7.01
N MET A 196 -6.33 8.22 -5.87
CA MET A 196 -5.41 9.37 -5.82
C MET A 196 -3.95 8.97 -5.97
N ILE A 197 -3.56 7.78 -5.53
CA ILE A 197 -2.19 7.28 -5.67
C ILE A 197 -1.86 7.04 -7.14
N GLY A 198 -2.81 6.50 -7.92
CA GLY A 198 -2.60 6.18 -9.33
C GLY A 198 -1.49 5.15 -9.53
N GLU A 199 -0.79 5.25 -10.65
CA GLU A 199 0.32 4.35 -10.97
C GLU A 199 1.67 4.96 -10.59
N MET A 200 2.61 4.12 -10.14
CA MET A 200 3.97 4.54 -9.77
C MET A 200 4.86 4.71 -11.01
N ARG A 201 4.47 5.62 -11.91
CA ARG A 201 5.24 5.95 -13.11
C ARG A 201 5.28 7.47 -13.33
N ILE A 202 6.38 7.95 -13.91
CA ILE A 202 6.55 9.38 -14.21
C ILE A 202 6.27 9.59 -15.69
N GLU A 203 5.05 10.00 -16.01
CA GLU A 203 4.64 10.34 -17.37
C GLU A 203 3.60 11.47 -17.36
N ALA A 204 3.41 12.11 -18.48
CA ALA A 204 2.33 13.07 -18.64
C ALA A 204 1.00 12.33 -18.76
N LEU A 205 0.03 12.75 -17.96
CA LEU A 205 -1.30 12.16 -18.00
C LEU A 205 -2.03 12.56 -19.29
N ALA A 206 -2.86 11.67 -19.81
CA ALA A 206 -3.70 11.98 -20.98
C ALA A 206 -4.61 13.20 -20.75
N SER A 207 -5.06 13.42 -19.52
CA SER A 207 -5.84 14.59 -19.12
C SER A 207 -5.08 15.92 -19.24
N GLU A 208 -3.74 15.90 -19.31
CA GLU A 208 -2.90 17.10 -19.44
C GLU A 208 -2.63 17.47 -20.91
N GLU A 209 -3.10 16.69 -21.88
CA GLU A 209 -2.83 16.96 -23.30
C GLU A 209 -3.29 18.37 -23.74
N PRO A 210 -4.48 18.87 -23.36
CA PRO A 210 -4.85 20.26 -23.65
C PRO A 210 -3.89 21.29 -23.04
N ALA A 211 -3.39 21.03 -21.85
CA ALA A 211 -2.42 21.92 -21.20
C ALA A 211 -1.05 21.86 -21.90
N ARG A 212 -0.64 20.68 -22.38
CA ARG A 212 0.60 20.52 -23.15
C ARG A 212 0.57 21.34 -24.44
N GLN A 213 -0.55 21.33 -25.15
CA GLN A 213 -0.74 22.06 -26.39
C GLN A 213 -0.82 23.57 -26.15
N ASN A 214 -1.56 24.03 -25.16
CA ASN A 214 -1.85 25.45 -24.96
C ASN A 214 -0.88 26.16 -24.03
N ALA A 215 -0.29 25.48 -23.03
CA ALA A 215 0.58 26.11 -22.03
C ALA A 215 2.06 26.03 -22.38
N ARG A 216 2.50 25.05 -23.16
CA ARG A 216 3.90 24.96 -23.65
C ARG A 216 4.18 26.05 -24.64
N ARG A 217 5.46 26.28 -24.91
CA ARG A 217 5.92 27.37 -25.80
C ARG A 217 6.50 26.80 -27.11
N SER A 218 6.46 27.62 -28.13
CA SER A 218 7.19 27.46 -29.39
C SER A 218 8.24 28.55 -29.54
N LEU A 219 9.28 28.32 -30.33
CA LEU A 219 10.13 29.37 -30.83
C LEU A 219 9.32 30.28 -31.79
N VAL A 220 9.53 31.57 -31.67
CA VAL A 220 8.79 32.61 -32.43
C VAL A 220 9.80 33.62 -32.92
N ALA A 221 9.57 34.15 -34.14
CA ALA A 221 10.36 35.23 -34.69
C ALA A 221 10.20 36.49 -33.81
N ASN A 222 11.30 37.01 -33.28
CA ASN A 222 11.31 38.21 -32.43
C ASN A 222 11.34 39.51 -33.24
N ARG A 223 11.56 39.38 -34.53
CA ARG A 223 11.55 40.47 -35.57
C ARG A 223 11.38 39.84 -36.94
N ASN A 224 11.19 40.67 -37.97
CA ASN A 224 11.20 40.20 -39.34
C ASN A 224 12.57 39.61 -39.74
N ILE A 225 12.57 38.39 -40.29
CA ILE A 225 13.78 37.64 -40.67
C ILE A 225 13.73 37.46 -42.21
N PRO A 226 14.61 38.13 -42.99
CA PRO A 226 14.63 37.97 -44.44
C PRO A 226 15.05 36.57 -44.90
N ALA A 227 14.59 36.16 -46.07
CA ALA A 227 15.03 34.93 -46.71
C ALA A 227 16.55 34.88 -46.85
N GLY A 228 17.15 33.71 -46.56
CA GLY A 228 18.58 33.46 -46.55
C GLY A 228 19.35 34.02 -45.38
N LYS A 229 18.69 34.74 -44.44
CA LYS A 229 19.38 35.22 -43.21
C LYS A 229 19.70 34.02 -42.31
N ILE A 230 20.94 34.01 -41.81
CA ILE A 230 21.34 33.09 -40.77
C ILE A 230 20.76 33.55 -39.42
N ILE A 231 20.01 32.67 -38.78
CA ILE A 231 19.28 32.96 -37.55
C ILE A 231 20.26 33.10 -36.36
N ASP A 232 20.17 34.23 -35.70
CA ASP A 232 20.90 34.51 -34.48
C ASP A 232 19.97 34.61 -33.25
N LYS A 233 20.56 34.84 -32.05
CA LYS A 233 19.83 34.89 -30.80
C LYS A 233 18.81 36.02 -30.70
N ASP A 234 19.04 37.12 -31.43
CA ASP A 234 18.18 38.30 -31.39
C ASP A 234 16.94 38.14 -32.31
N ASP A 235 16.96 37.13 -33.20
CA ASP A 235 15.85 36.76 -34.07
C ASP A 235 14.82 35.88 -33.37
N LEU A 236 15.13 35.33 -32.20
CA LEU A 236 14.32 34.33 -31.52
C LEU A 236 13.76 34.82 -30.21
N THR A 237 12.50 34.50 -30.00
CA THR A 237 11.82 34.53 -28.68
C THR A 237 11.00 33.26 -28.53
N TRP A 238 10.27 33.13 -27.42
CA TRP A 238 9.39 31.99 -27.18
C TRP A 238 8.07 32.41 -26.56
N LYS A 239 6.97 32.05 -27.21
CA LYS A 239 5.61 32.37 -26.81
C LYS A 239 4.73 31.10 -26.78
N ARG A 240 3.59 31.16 -26.09
CA ARG A 240 2.52 30.16 -26.18
C ARG A 240 1.71 30.40 -27.46
N PRO A 241 1.07 29.34 -28.02
CA PRO A 241 0.99 27.94 -27.60
C PRO A 241 2.13 27.07 -28.14
N ALA A 242 2.09 25.77 -27.80
CA ALA A 242 2.89 24.75 -28.48
C ALA A 242 2.25 24.43 -29.83
N GLY A 243 2.94 24.63 -30.91
CA GLY A 243 2.42 24.39 -32.28
C GLY A 243 3.53 24.48 -33.30
N GLY A 244 4.72 24.91 -32.84
CA GLY A 244 5.93 25.03 -33.65
C GLY A 244 7.13 24.34 -33.02
N ILE A 245 8.32 24.79 -33.42
CA ILE A 245 9.58 24.27 -32.88
C ILE A 245 9.64 24.53 -31.38
N SER A 246 9.80 23.48 -30.59
CA SER A 246 9.94 23.60 -29.11
C SER A 246 11.21 24.40 -28.77
N PRO A 247 11.18 25.30 -27.76
CA PRO A 247 12.37 26.01 -27.28
C PRO A 247 13.51 25.09 -26.83
N ARG A 248 13.30 23.80 -26.57
CA ARG A 248 14.36 22.84 -26.29
C ARG A 248 15.35 22.69 -27.46
N HIS A 249 14.91 23.04 -28.70
CA HIS A 249 15.73 23.01 -29.90
C HIS A 249 16.36 24.39 -30.22
N TYR A 250 16.37 25.32 -29.27
CA TYR A 250 16.89 26.67 -29.46
C TYR A 250 18.27 26.69 -30.09
N TYR A 251 19.20 25.91 -29.55
CA TYR A 251 20.57 25.86 -30.04
C TYR A 251 20.72 25.15 -31.40
N GLU A 252 19.80 24.29 -31.77
CA GLU A 252 19.75 23.64 -33.06
C GLU A 252 19.31 24.61 -34.17
N VAL A 253 18.43 25.57 -33.84
CA VAL A 253 17.91 26.58 -34.77
C VAL A 253 18.90 27.71 -34.99
N LEU A 254 19.75 28.01 -34.01
CA LEU A 254 20.81 29.02 -34.20
C LEU A 254 21.81 28.56 -35.27
N GLY A 255 22.06 29.43 -36.27
CA GLY A 255 22.95 29.15 -37.39
C GLY A 255 22.27 28.53 -38.60
N MET A 256 20.99 28.14 -38.53
CA MET A 256 20.20 27.75 -39.69
C MET A 256 19.83 28.98 -40.50
N ALA A 257 19.56 28.81 -41.81
CA ALA A 257 19.09 29.89 -42.67
C ALA A 257 17.56 29.89 -42.81
N ALA A 258 16.97 31.09 -42.92
CA ALA A 258 15.54 31.22 -43.23
C ALA A 258 15.30 30.91 -44.73
N ARG A 259 14.41 29.95 -45.02
CA ARG A 259 14.06 29.58 -46.39
C ARG A 259 13.27 30.65 -47.18
N ALA A 260 12.51 31.46 -46.45
CA ALA A 260 11.69 32.55 -46.97
C ALA A 260 11.64 33.66 -45.91
N ASP A 261 11.07 34.81 -46.30
CA ASP A 261 10.82 35.89 -45.33
C ASP A 261 9.88 35.39 -44.23
N ILE A 262 10.26 35.62 -42.97
CA ILE A 262 9.51 35.27 -41.77
C ILE A 262 9.13 36.56 -41.06
N GLU A 263 7.83 36.81 -40.91
CA GLU A 263 7.35 37.99 -40.18
C GLU A 263 7.54 37.88 -38.69
N GLU A 264 7.68 39.02 -38.02
CA GLU A 264 7.68 39.09 -36.53
C GLU A 264 6.44 38.41 -35.98
N ASP A 265 6.56 37.80 -34.79
CA ASP A 265 5.54 37.00 -34.10
C ASP A 265 5.13 35.70 -34.84
N THR A 266 5.78 35.31 -35.92
CA THR A 266 5.55 34.00 -36.55
C THR A 266 6.05 32.86 -35.68
N VAL A 267 5.20 31.88 -35.40
CA VAL A 267 5.59 30.61 -34.76
C VAL A 267 6.45 29.81 -35.71
N LEU A 268 7.70 29.57 -35.35
CA LEU A 268 8.65 28.88 -36.21
C LEU A 268 8.31 27.39 -36.36
N GLN A 269 8.41 26.91 -37.57
CA GLN A 269 8.32 25.51 -37.98
C GLN A 269 9.63 25.09 -38.63
N TRP A 270 9.97 23.79 -38.56
CA TRP A 270 11.14 23.28 -39.24
C TRP A 270 11.13 23.55 -40.76
N ALA A 271 9.93 23.63 -41.35
CA ALA A 271 9.78 23.97 -42.77
C ALA A 271 10.24 25.40 -43.13
N HIS A 272 10.33 26.31 -42.16
CA HIS A 272 10.82 27.68 -42.38
C HIS A 272 12.35 27.77 -42.44
N LEU A 273 13.07 26.70 -42.11
CA LEU A 273 14.51 26.68 -41.88
C LEU A 273 15.24 25.67 -42.79
N GLU A 274 16.52 25.92 -43.07
CA GLU A 274 17.42 25.02 -43.79
C GLU A 274 18.83 25.06 -43.26
#